data_4829b3e959efa56e43692077601f7598
#
_entry.id   4829b3e959efa56e43692077601f7598
#
_cell.length_a   1.000
_cell.length_b   1.000
_cell.length_c   1.000
_cell.angle_alpha   90.00
_cell.angle_beta   90.00
_cell.angle_gamma   90.00
#
_symmetry.space_group_name_H-M   'P 1'
#
loop_
_entity.id
_entity.type
_entity.pdbx_description
1 polymer ?
#
loop_
_entity_poly.entity_id
_entity_poly.type
_entity_poly.pdbx_seq_one_letter_code
_entity_poly.pdbx_strand_id
1 'polypeptide(L)'
;PYGEWLDNNLIKLEDLKIPNKKVPTHTKEERARLQKAFGYTYEDFRTSILPMALNGSESIGAMGIDTPLAVLSNRHQPLFNYFKQLFAQVTNPPIDSIREKIVTSTTVYLGKDGNILEEQPENCKNLKINNPILTNTDLLKIKNMKVEGFKVETIPITYYKNTSLEKAIDHLFVEVDRAHREGTNIVILSD
;
A
#
# COMPACT_ATOMS: atom_id res chain seq x y z
N PRO A 1 -21.18 -17.80 17.10
CA PRO A 1 -20.08 -18.60 16.50
C PRO A 1 -19.12 -17.76 15.69
N TYR A 2 -19.58 -16.86 14.77
CA TYR A 2 -18.65 -16.06 13.93
C TYR A 2 -17.76 -15.10 14.75
N GLY A 3 -18.27 -14.49 15.81
CA GLY A 3 -17.46 -13.65 16.70
C GLY A 3 -16.31 -14.42 17.33
N GLU A 4 -16.58 -15.63 17.82
CA GLU A 4 -15.56 -16.50 18.40
C GLU A 4 -14.51 -16.94 17.35
N TRP A 5 -14.91 -17.15 16.09
CA TRP A 5 -13.98 -17.46 15.02
C TRP A 5 -13.02 -16.30 14.75
N LEU A 6 -13.54 -15.07 14.71
CA LEU A 6 -12.73 -13.87 14.56
C LEU A 6 -11.80 -13.67 15.77
N ASP A 7 -12.34 -13.81 16.99
CA ASP A 7 -11.55 -13.63 18.21
C ASP A 7 -10.38 -14.62 18.31
N ASN A 8 -10.59 -15.86 17.82
CA ASN A 8 -9.57 -16.91 17.88
C ASN A 8 -8.57 -16.90 16.72
N ASN A 9 -8.94 -16.39 15.57
CA ASN A 9 -8.12 -16.53 14.34
C ASN A 9 -7.60 -15.20 13.79
N LEU A 10 -8.31 -14.09 13.99
CA LEU A 10 -7.91 -12.81 13.46
C LEU A 10 -6.69 -12.26 14.19
N ILE A 11 -5.67 -11.87 13.42
CA ILE A 11 -4.45 -11.27 13.94
C ILE A 11 -4.48 -9.77 13.64
N LYS A 12 -4.13 -8.95 14.61
CA LYS A 12 -4.03 -7.50 14.43
C LYS A 12 -2.57 -7.09 14.25
N LEU A 13 -2.32 -6.14 13.37
CA LEU A 13 -0.97 -5.61 13.13
C LEU A 13 -0.32 -5.07 14.42
N GLU A 14 -1.14 -4.48 15.29
CA GLU A 14 -0.70 -3.91 16.56
C GLU A 14 -0.13 -4.97 17.50
N ASP A 15 -0.65 -6.20 17.43
CA ASP A 15 -0.25 -7.31 18.30
C ASP A 15 1.05 -7.99 17.83
N LEU A 16 1.51 -7.70 16.63
CA LEU A 16 2.77 -8.24 16.12
C LEU A 16 3.98 -7.63 16.85
N LYS A 17 4.92 -8.49 17.20
CA LYS A 17 6.17 -8.06 17.86
C LYS A 17 7.01 -7.19 16.93
N ILE A 18 7.55 -6.10 17.46
CA ILE A 18 8.53 -5.27 16.77
C ILE A 18 9.83 -6.06 16.66
N PRO A 19 10.35 -6.32 15.45
CA PRO A 19 11.61 -7.05 15.31
C PRO A 19 12.79 -6.18 15.76
N ASN A 20 13.80 -6.80 16.34
CA ASN A 20 15.05 -6.11 16.69
C ASN A 20 15.89 -5.86 15.42
N LYS A 21 15.38 -5.00 14.54
CA LYS A 21 16.05 -4.60 13.31
C LYS A 21 16.00 -3.09 13.16
N LYS A 22 17.09 -2.53 12.62
CA LYS A 22 17.16 -1.09 12.36
C LYS A 22 16.18 -0.70 11.27
N VAL A 23 15.37 0.31 11.54
CA VAL A 23 14.52 0.95 10.52
C VAL A 23 15.42 1.71 9.54
N PRO A 24 15.27 1.53 8.24
CA PRO A 24 16.00 2.32 7.25
C PRO A 24 15.74 3.82 7.47
N THR A 25 16.80 4.60 7.53
CA THR A 25 16.72 6.06 7.64
C THR A 25 17.56 6.69 6.54
N HIS A 26 17.06 7.76 5.96
CA HIS A 26 17.76 8.52 4.93
C HIS A 26 18.32 9.81 5.49
N THR A 27 19.49 10.22 5.03
CA THR A 27 20.02 11.56 5.26
C THR A 27 19.12 12.61 4.61
N LYS A 28 19.32 13.89 4.94
CA LYS A 28 18.57 14.99 4.32
C LYS A 28 18.79 15.04 2.81
N GLU A 29 20.02 14.81 2.38
CA GLU A 29 20.45 14.84 0.98
C GLU A 29 19.84 13.65 0.20
N GLU A 30 19.84 12.46 0.79
CA GLU A 30 19.21 11.26 0.19
C GLU A 30 17.71 11.46 0.04
N ARG A 31 17.02 11.98 1.08
CA ARG A 31 15.59 12.29 0.99
C ARG A 31 15.29 13.29 -0.13
N ALA A 32 16.06 14.39 -0.23
CA ALA A 32 15.85 15.38 -1.27
C ALA A 32 16.04 14.78 -2.67
N ARG A 33 17.01 13.85 -2.84
CA ARG A 33 17.24 13.14 -4.09
C ARG A 33 16.08 12.20 -4.44
N LEU A 34 15.59 11.42 -3.45
CA LEU A 34 14.44 10.52 -3.63
C LEU A 34 13.17 11.31 -3.95
N GLN A 35 12.89 12.38 -3.22
CA GLN A 35 11.74 13.24 -3.48
C GLN A 35 11.75 13.78 -4.93
N LYS A 36 12.92 14.20 -5.40
CA LYS A 36 13.09 14.65 -6.80
C LYS A 36 12.90 13.51 -7.79
N ALA A 37 13.43 12.31 -7.49
CA ALA A 37 13.31 11.15 -8.35
C ALA A 37 11.84 10.67 -8.48
N PHE A 38 11.08 10.72 -7.38
CA PHE A 38 9.65 10.40 -7.36
C PHE A 38 8.72 11.54 -7.79
N GLY A 39 9.26 12.66 -8.26
CA GLY A 39 8.49 13.74 -8.86
C GLY A 39 7.76 14.64 -7.88
N TYR A 40 8.06 14.59 -6.59
CA TYR A 40 7.48 15.51 -5.60
C TYR A 40 7.91 16.96 -5.86
N THR A 41 6.93 17.86 -5.88
CA THR A 41 7.14 19.30 -6.01
C THR A 41 7.12 19.99 -4.65
N TYR A 42 7.58 21.24 -4.61
CA TYR A 42 7.44 22.08 -3.41
C TYR A 42 5.98 22.31 -3.05
N GLU A 43 5.11 22.41 -4.06
CA GLU A 43 3.67 22.57 -3.86
C GLU A 43 3.06 21.34 -3.19
N ASP A 44 3.40 20.12 -3.63
CA ASP A 44 2.95 18.87 -3.00
C ASP A 44 3.28 18.85 -1.51
N PHE A 45 4.50 19.30 -1.15
CA PHE A 45 4.89 19.38 0.25
C PHE A 45 4.09 20.40 1.04
N ARG A 46 3.95 21.61 0.49
CA ARG A 46 3.34 22.73 1.20
C ARG A 46 1.83 22.60 1.32
N THR A 47 1.17 22.17 0.25
CA THR A 47 -0.30 22.17 0.16
C THR A 47 -0.93 20.85 0.59
N SER A 48 -0.19 19.75 0.50
CA SER A 48 -0.73 18.41 0.80
C SER A 48 -0.04 17.77 2.00
N ILE A 49 1.26 17.50 1.91
CA ILE A 49 1.97 16.69 2.91
C ILE A 49 2.10 17.43 4.25
N LEU A 50 2.51 18.70 4.22
CA LEU A 50 2.68 19.48 5.46
C LEU A 50 1.38 19.65 6.25
N PRO A 51 0.24 20.01 5.65
CA PRO A 51 -1.04 20.05 6.37
C PRO A 51 -1.44 18.71 6.97
N MET A 52 -1.26 17.61 6.23
CA MET A 52 -1.52 16.26 6.76
C MET A 52 -0.63 15.95 7.97
N ALA A 53 0.64 16.28 7.90
CA ALA A 53 1.58 16.05 9.00
C ALA A 53 1.27 16.89 10.24
N LEU A 54 0.80 18.12 10.08
CA LEU A 54 0.49 19.04 11.18
C LEU A 54 -0.88 18.75 11.82
N ASN A 55 -1.87 18.44 11.02
CA ASN A 55 -3.26 18.38 11.45
C ASN A 55 -3.78 16.94 11.62
N GLY A 56 -3.05 15.92 11.12
CA GLY A 56 -3.52 14.53 11.14
C GLY A 56 -4.77 14.30 10.29
N SER A 57 -5.04 15.18 9.32
CA SER A 57 -6.19 15.12 8.42
C SER A 57 -5.78 15.40 7.00
N GLU A 58 -6.54 14.90 6.04
CA GLU A 58 -6.28 15.17 4.63
C GLU A 58 -6.43 16.66 4.31
N SER A 59 -5.58 17.16 3.42
CA SER A 59 -5.66 18.53 2.94
C SER A 59 -6.87 18.73 2.02
N ILE A 60 -7.49 19.92 2.06
CA ILE A 60 -8.60 20.27 1.18
C ILE A 60 -8.05 20.48 -0.24
N GLY A 61 -8.69 19.88 -1.24
CA GLY A 61 -8.31 20.01 -2.64
C GLY A 61 -9.46 19.72 -3.60
N ALA A 62 -9.24 20.01 -4.87
CA ALA A 62 -10.15 19.65 -5.94
C ALA A 62 -9.80 18.24 -6.50
N MET A 63 -10.79 17.45 -6.87
CA MET A 63 -10.58 16.11 -7.43
C MET A 63 -10.21 16.12 -8.91
N GLY A 64 -10.70 17.08 -9.68
CA GLY A 64 -10.42 17.18 -11.12
C GLY A 64 -9.29 18.15 -11.40
N ILE A 65 -8.50 17.88 -12.43
CA ILE A 65 -7.49 18.79 -12.97
C ILE A 65 -7.69 18.89 -14.48
N ASP A 66 -8.00 20.08 -14.94
CA ASP A 66 -8.16 20.42 -16.36
C ASP A 66 -6.88 20.95 -17.02
N THR A 67 -5.82 21.14 -16.24
CA THR A 67 -4.51 21.55 -16.76
C THR A 67 -3.95 20.45 -17.68
N PRO A 68 -3.68 20.74 -18.97
CA PRO A 68 -3.14 19.75 -19.89
C PRO A 68 -1.73 19.32 -19.47
N LEU A 69 -1.37 18.10 -19.86
CA LEU A 69 -0.01 17.60 -19.67
C LEU A 69 0.99 18.44 -20.47
N ALA A 70 2.14 18.75 -19.87
CA ALA A 70 3.23 19.47 -20.53
C ALA A 70 4.01 18.52 -21.46
N VAL A 71 3.40 18.13 -22.58
CA VAL A 71 3.94 17.10 -23.51
C VAL A 71 5.28 17.48 -24.14
N LEU A 72 5.64 18.76 -24.17
CA LEU A 72 6.93 19.23 -24.68
C LEU A 72 7.98 19.38 -23.56
N SER A 73 7.64 19.06 -22.32
CA SER A 73 8.55 19.12 -21.19
C SER A 73 9.48 17.91 -21.17
N ASN A 74 10.77 18.16 -20.89
CA ASN A 74 11.73 17.10 -20.60
C ASN A 74 11.69 16.62 -19.15
N ARG A 75 10.76 17.14 -18.34
CA ARG A 75 10.59 16.69 -16.95
C ARG A 75 9.93 15.32 -16.92
N HIS A 76 10.52 14.42 -16.15
CA HIS A 76 9.90 13.17 -15.80
C HIS A 76 8.57 13.44 -15.04
N GLN A 77 7.51 12.74 -15.44
CA GLN A 77 6.21 12.75 -14.75
C GLN A 77 5.93 11.34 -14.22
N PRO A 78 5.43 11.21 -12.98
CA PRO A 78 4.92 9.93 -12.49
C PRO A 78 3.81 9.40 -13.39
N LEU A 79 3.75 8.09 -13.57
CA LEU A 79 2.79 7.45 -14.47
C LEU A 79 1.34 7.81 -14.16
N PHE A 80 0.96 7.91 -12.88
CA PHE A 80 -0.40 8.27 -12.48
C PHE A 80 -0.84 9.68 -12.93
N ASN A 81 0.10 10.59 -13.25
CA ASN A 81 -0.25 11.91 -13.79
C ASN A 81 -0.90 11.84 -15.17
N TYR A 82 -0.70 10.76 -15.91
CA TYR A 82 -1.32 10.54 -17.23
C TYR A 82 -2.77 10.03 -17.13
N PHE A 83 -3.23 9.60 -15.96
CA PHE A 83 -4.54 9.04 -15.72
C PHE A 83 -5.43 9.91 -14.84
N LYS A 84 -5.20 11.22 -14.86
CA LYS A 84 -6.03 12.19 -14.14
C LYS A 84 -7.39 12.33 -14.82
N GLN A 85 -8.44 12.39 -14.01
CA GLN A 85 -9.75 12.79 -14.54
C GLN A 85 -9.78 14.31 -14.79
N LEU A 86 -10.45 14.72 -15.86
CA LEU A 86 -10.54 16.11 -16.30
C LEU A 86 -11.77 16.85 -15.76
N PHE A 87 -12.59 16.19 -14.98
CA PHE A 87 -13.82 16.75 -14.42
C PHE A 87 -13.86 16.57 -12.91
N ALA A 88 -14.54 17.49 -12.23
CA ALA A 88 -14.78 17.38 -10.81
C ALA A 88 -15.88 16.35 -10.52
N GLN A 89 -15.70 15.60 -9.44
CA GLN A 89 -16.73 14.72 -8.89
C GLN A 89 -17.18 15.23 -7.52
N VAL A 90 -18.33 14.73 -7.07
CA VAL A 90 -18.82 15.02 -5.72
C VAL A 90 -17.88 14.40 -4.71
N THR A 91 -17.35 15.21 -3.78
CA THR A 91 -16.45 14.73 -2.72
C THR A 91 -17.19 13.97 -1.64
N ASN A 92 -18.48 14.28 -1.44
CA ASN A 92 -19.37 13.60 -0.49
C ASN A 92 -20.53 12.94 -1.27
N PRO A 93 -20.33 11.74 -1.84
CA PRO A 93 -21.40 11.03 -2.52
C PRO A 93 -22.52 10.71 -1.51
N PRO A 94 -23.79 10.62 -1.96
CA PRO A 94 -24.93 10.33 -1.08
C PRO A 94 -24.87 8.88 -0.62
N ILE A 95 -24.31 8.66 0.55
CA ILE A 95 -24.22 7.34 1.22
C ILE A 95 -25.06 7.41 2.49
N ASP A 96 -25.87 6.39 2.74
CA ASP A 96 -26.61 6.30 4.00
C ASP A 96 -25.65 6.04 5.18
N SER A 97 -26.03 6.53 6.37
CA SER A 97 -25.20 6.47 7.57
C SER A 97 -24.87 5.04 8.05
N ILE A 98 -25.63 4.04 7.64
CA ILE A 98 -25.38 2.64 8.02
C ILE A 98 -24.25 2.06 7.16
N ARG A 99 -24.29 2.28 5.85
CA ARG A 99 -23.28 1.79 4.90
C ARG A 99 -22.00 2.62 4.90
N GLU A 100 -22.04 3.86 5.35
CA GLU A 100 -20.89 4.77 5.35
C GLU A 100 -19.65 4.12 6.00
N LYS A 101 -19.82 3.45 7.13
CA LYS A 101 -18.73 2.77 7.85
C LYS A 101 -18.03 1.69 7.01
N ILE A 102 -18.76 1.01 6.15
CA ILE A 102 -18.20 -0.04 5.27
C ILE A 102 -17.57 0.60 4.03
N VAL A 103 -18.27 1.53 3.40
CA VAL A 103 -17.84 2.16 2.14
C VAL A 103 -16.59 3.02 2.33
N THR A 104 -16.48 3.71 3.47
CA THR A 104 -15.34 4.58 3.79
C THR A 104 -14.25 3.88 4.61
N SER A 105 -14.39 2.59 4.89
CA SER A 105 -13.41 1.85 5.67
C SER A 105 -12.06 1.79 4.96
N THR A 106 -11.00 2.10 5.69
CA THR A 106 -9.60 1.93 5.25
C THR A 106 -8.99 0.62 5.76
N THR A 107 -9.77 -0.20 6.46
CA THR A 107 -9.30 -1.47 6.99
C THR A 107 -9.01 -2.46 5.86
N VAL A 108 -7.85 -3.10 5.93
CA VAL A 108 -7.38 -4.10 4.97
C VAL A 108 -7.13 -5.41 5.71
N TYR A 109 -7.41 -6.52 5.06
CA TYR A 109 -7.12 -7.85 5.55
C TYR A 109 -6.13 -8.52 4.61
N LEU A 110 -5.04 -9.07 5.14
CA LEU A 110 -3.99 -9.75 4.39
C LEU A 110 -3.89 -11.20 4.84
N GLY A 111 -3.71 -12.10 3.90
CA GLY A 111 -3.54 -13.52 4.17
C GLY A 111 -4.23 -14.39 3.14
N LYS A 112 -4.49 -15.62 3.50
CA LYS A 112 -5.20 -16.57 2.65
C LYS A 112 -6.70 -16.53 2.98
N ASP A 113 -7.51 -16.09 2.04
CA ASP A 113 -8.97 -15.98 2.23
C ASP A 113 -9.68 -17.35 2.32
N GLY A 114 -9.05 -18.41 1.83
CA GLY A 114 -9.68 -19.72 1.76
C GLY A 114 -10.80 -19.78 0.71
N ASN A 115 -11.73 -20.70 0.90
CA ASN A 115 -12.91 -20.80 0.03
C ASN A 115 -14.03 -19.93 0.61
N ILE A 116 -14.33 -18.81 -0.05
CA ILE A 116 -15.37 -17.87 0.40
C ILE A 116 -16.80 -18.44 0.33
N LEU A 117 -16.99 -19.56 -0.33
CA LEU A 117 -18.28 -20.28 -0.40
C LEU A 117 -18.46 -21.27 0.74
N GLU A 118 -17.46 -21.49 1.54
CA GLU A 118 -17.47 -22.41 2.69
C GLU A 118 -17.24 -21.62 3.98
N GLU A 119 -18.21 -21.67 4.89
CA GLU A 119 -18.09 -21.04 6.20
C GLU A 119 -17.23 -21.89 7.13
N GLN A 120 -15.96 -21.49 7.29
CA GLN A 120 -14.99 -22.19 8.13
C GLN A 120 -14.22 -21.21 9.02
N PRO A 121 -13.88 -21.59 10.27
CA PRO A 121 -13.09 -20.76 11.19
C PRO A 121 -11.74 -20.36 10.60
N GLU A 122 -11.13 -21.22 9.79
CA GLU A 122 -9.82 -21.01 9.14
C GLU A 122 -9.83 -19.84 8.17
N ASN A 123 -10.98 -19.54 7.56
CA ASN A 123 -11.14 -18.37 6.66
C ASN A 123 -11.03 -17.03 7.41
N CYS A 124 -11.14 -17.04 8.75
CA CYS A 124 -10.94 -15.87 9.59
C CYS A 124 -9.47 -15.61 9.93
N LYS A 125 -8.54 -16.47 9.49
CA LYS A 125 -7.10 -16.34 9.78
C LYS A 125 -6.43 -15.33 8.85
N ASN A 126 -6.71 -14.05 9.11
CA ASN A 126 -6.20 -12.92 8.35
C ASN A 126 -5.48 -11.91 9.26
N LEU A 127 -4.54 -11.18 8.69
CA LEU A 127 -3.89 -10.05 9.35
C LEU A 127 -4.72 -8.78 9.07
N LYS A 128 -5.34 -8.27 10.11
CA LYS A 128 -6.11 -7.01 10.06
C LYS A 128 -5.18 -5.81 10.19
N ILE A 129 -5.29 -4.89 9.27
CA ILE A 129 -4.57 -3.62 9.23
C ILE A 129 -5.60 -2.49 9.15
N ASN A 130 -5.59 -1.59 10.11
CA ASN A 130 -6.59 -0.53 10.20
C ASN A 130 -6.41 0.59 9.17
N ASN A 131 -5.18 0.74 8.63
CA ASN A 131 -4.85 1.74 7.62
C ASN A 131 -3.84 1.15 6.62
N PRO A 132 -4.06 1.24 5.30
CA PRO A 132 -3.16 0.70 4.29
C PRO A 132 -1.82 1.47 4.20
N ILE A 133 -1.74 2.66 4.77
CA ILE A 133 -0.49 3.43 4.87
C ILE A 133 0.24 2.97 6.13
N LEU A 134 1.38 2.33 5.93
CA LEU A 134 2.17 1.72 7.00
C LEU A 134 3.37 2.58 7.37
N THR A 135 3.73 2.57 8.65
CA THR A 135 5.05 3.05 9.07
C THR A 135 6.13 2.03 8.67
N ASN A 136 7.39 2.47 8.63
CA ASN A 136 8.51 1.56 8.39
C ASN A 136 8.58 0.45 9.46
N THR A 137 8.20 0.75 10.69
CA THR A 137 8.13 -0.22 11.78
C THR A 137 7.04 -1.27 11.53
N ASP A 138 5.87 -0.86 11.05
CA ASP A 138 4.77 -1.77 10.73
C ASP A 138 5.12 -2.68 9.56
N LEU A 139 5.76 -2.14 8.54
CA LEU A 139 6.28 -2.94 7.43
C LEU A 139 7.31 -3.96 7.89
N LEU A 140 8.21 -3.59 8.82
CA LEU A 140 9.17 -4.52 9.42
C LEU A 140 8.50 -5.62 10.24
N LYS A 141 7.41 -5.31 10.97
CA LYS A 141 6.61 -6.33 11.67
C LYS A 141 6.08 -7.36 10.69
N ILE A 142 5.49 -6.93 9.58
CA ILE A 142 4.94 -7.82 8.55
C ILE A 142 6.06 -8.64 7.90
N LYS A 143 7.15 -8.00 7.45
CA LYS A 143 8.31 -8.69 6.83
C LYS A 143 8.92 -9.78 7.71
N ASN A 144 8.79 -9.66 9.02
CA ASN A 144 9.44 -10.58 9.97
C ASN A 144 8.44 -11.36 10.84
N MET A 145 7.15 -11.32 10.50
CA MET A 145 6.16 -12.06 11.27
C MET A 145 6.43 -13.56 11.21
N LYS A 146 6.30 -14.20 12.37
CA LYS A 146 6.41 -15.65 12.55
C LYS A 146 5.14 -16.16 13.17
N VAL A 147 4.08 -16.08 12.41
CA VAL A 147 2.76 -16.56 12.83
C VAL A 147 2.39 -17.73 11.94
N GLU A 148 1.93 -18.79 12.56
CA GLU A 148 1.50 -19.98 11.84
C GLU A 148 0.40 -19.64 10.82
N GLY A 149 0.52 -20.17 9.60
CA GLY A 149 -0.40 -19.91 8.49
C GLY A 149 -0.03 -18.67 7.67
N PHE A 150 1.02 -17.92 8.05
CA PHE A 150 1.52 -16.79 7.28
C PHE A 150 2.94 -17.05 6.78
N LYS A 151 3.13 -16.89 5.48
CA LYS A 151 4.45 -16.88 4.84
C LYS A 151 4.58 -15.58 4.06
N VAL A 152 5.55 -14.75 4.43
CA VAL A 152 5.81 -13.44 3.83
C VAL A 152 7.08 -13.51 3.01
N GLU A 153 7.04 -13.01 1.79
CA GLU A 153 8.22 -12.92 0.93
C GLU A 153 8.35 -11.49 0.36
N THR A 154 9.58 -11.00 0.33
CA THR A 154 9.89 -9.70 -0.30
C THR A 154 10.53 -9.97 -1.65
N ILE A 155 9.93 -9.47 -2.72
CA ILE A 155 10.41 -9.61 -4.09
C ILE A 155 10.93 -8.24 -4.57
N PRO A 156 12.20 -8.14 -5.01
CA PRO A 156 12.74 -6.90 -5.55
C PRO A 156 12.08 -6.56 -6.89
N ILE A 157 11.73 -5.30 -7.07
CA ILE A 157 11.18 -4.77 -8.33
C ILE A 157 12.22 -4.00 -9.15
N THR A 158 13.44 -3.90 -8.65
CA THR A 158 14.55 -3.29 -9.39
C THR A 158 15.04 -4.19 -10.52
N TYR A 159 15.40 -3.62 -11.65
CA TYR A 159 15.93 -4.33 -12.80
C TYR A 159 17.07 -3.56 -13.46
N TYR A 160 17.87 -4.23 -14.27
CA TYR A 160 19.03 -3.64 -14.92
C TYR A 160 18.62 -2.66 -16.02
N LYS A 161 19.37 -1.56 -16.17
CA LYS A 161 19.12 -0.47 -17.12
C LYS A 161 18.95 -0.95 -18.58
N ASN A 162 19.62 -2.04 -18.96
CA ASN A 162 19.56 -2.63 -20.31
C ASN A 162 18.46 -3.70 -20.48
N THR A 163 17.64 -3.93 -19.47
CA THR A 163 16.47 -4.80 -19.54
C THR A 163 15.24 -3.96 -19.88
N SER A 164 14.39 -4.42 -20.80
CA SER A 164 13.13 -3.73 -21.07
C SER A 164 12.14 -3.90 -19.91
N LEU A 165 11.22 -2.96 -19.76
CA LEU A 165 10.19 -3.01 -18.71
C LEU A 165 9.31 -4.25 -18.84
N GLU A 166 8.93 -4.65 -20.06
CA GLU A 166 8.13 -5.85 -20.31
C GLU A 166 8.83 -7.10 -19.76
N LYS A 167 10.11 -7.28 -20.08
CA LYS A 167 10.89 -8.42 -19.57
C LYS A 167 11.03 -8.40 -18.04
N ALA A 168 11.16 -7.21 -17.46
CA ALA A 168 11.21 -7.08 -16.00
C ALA A 168 9.88 -7.47 -15.33
N ILE A 169 8.76 -7.09 -15.94
CA ILE A 169 7.42 -7.46 -15.47
C ILE A 169 7.18 -8.96 -15.65
N ASP A 170 7.55 -9.54 -16.80
CA ASP A 170 7.43 -10.98 -17.02
C ASP A 170 8.22 -11.77 -15.98
N HIS A 171 9.43 -11.32 -15.65
CA HIS A 171 10.23 -11.93 -14.60
C HIS A 171 9.56 -11.81 -13.22
N LEU A 172 8.98 -10.64 -12.92
CA LEU A 172 8.24 -10.43 -11.67
C LEU A 172 7.05 -11.40 -11.54
N PHE A 173 6.30 -11.64 -12.63
CA PHE A 173 5.22 -12.62 -12.62
C PHE A 173 5.73 -14.03 -12.30
N VAL A 174 6.84 -14.44 -12.90
CA VAL A 174 7.45 -15.75 -12.61
C VAL A 174 7.84 -15.89 -11.14
N GLU A 175 8.43 -14.83 -10.55
CA GLU A 175 8.83 -14.82 -9.14
C GLU A 175 7.63 -14.87 -8.20
N VAL A 176 6.56 -14.12 -8.49
CA VAL A 176 5.32 -14.16 -7.70
C VAL A 176 4.66 -15.52 -7.79
N ASP A 177 4.59 -16.12 -8.98
CA ASP A 177 4.03 -17.47 -9.17
C ASP A 177 4.84 -18.53 -8.42
N ARG A 178 6.17 -18.41 -8.40
CA ARG A 178 7.05 -19.27 -7.60
C ARG A 178 6.72 -19.13 -6.11
N ALA A 179 6.71 -17.89 -5.61
CA ALA A 179 6.42 -17.61 -4.21
C ALA A 179 5.06 -18.18 -3.80
N HIS A 180 4.04 -18.01 -4.63
CA HIS A 180 2.71 -18.55 -4.39
C HIS A 180 2.70 -20.10 -4.30
N ARG A 181 3.35 -20.78 -5.26
CA ARG A 181 3.47 -22.25 -5.24
C ARG A 181 4.22 -22.77 -4.01
N GLU A 182 5.14 -21.99 -3.48
CA GLU A 182 5.86 -22.29 -2.24
C GLU A 182 5.07 -21.95 -0.97
N GLY A 183 3.81 -21.50 -1.12
CA GLY A 183 2.88 -21.24 -0.02
C GLY A 183 2.98 -19.81 0.56
N THR A 184 3.64 -18.89 -0.13
CA THR A 184 3.64 -17.47 0.25
C THR A 184 2.23 -16.90 0.07
N ASN A 185 1.73 -16.23 1.10
CA ASN A 185 0.41 -15.59 1.09
C ASN A 185 0.44 -14.08 1.35
N ILE A 186 1.63 -13.54 1.62
CA ILE A 186 1.86 -12.08 1.64
C ILE A 186 3.13 -11.81 0.81
N VAL A 187 2.99 -11.08 -0.28
CA VAL A 187 4.10 -10.64 -1.11
C VAL A 187 4.32 -9.14 -0.91
N ILE A 188 5.57 -8.75 -0.69
CA ILE A 188 5.98 -7.36 -0.56
C ILE A 188 6.88 -7.03 -1.74
N LEU A 189 6.44 -6.12 -2.59
CA LEU A 189 7.27 -5.58 -3.66
C LEU A 189 8.13 -4.44 -3.10
N SER A 190 9.44 -4.49 -3.34
CA SER A 190 10.38 -3.52 -2.75
C SER A 190 11.50 -3.17 -3.74
N ASP A 191 11.89 -1.94 -3.76
CA ASP A 191 13.08 -1.42 -4.45
C ASP A 191 14.35 -1.52 -3.57
#